data_d10069fcd9f52cf156168c1dd61f5b68
#
_entry.id   d10069fcd9f52cf156168c1dd61f5b68
#
_cell.length_a   1.000
_cell.length_b   1.000
_cell.length_c   1.000
_cell.angle_alpha   90.00
_cell.angle_beta   90.00
_cell.angle_gamma   90.00
#
_symmetry.space_group_name_H-M   'P 1'
#
loop_
_entity.id
_entity.type
_entity.pdbx_description
1 polymer ?
#
loop_
_entity_poly.entity_id
_entity_poly.type
_entity_poly.pdbx_seq_one_letter_code
_entity_poly.pdbx_strand_id
1 'polypeptide(L)'
;MEKYFVFAAIAVLPSLGAVDENSPMLKEFLQTAATFPADNSAELVRTPMLKWESHREYRIIFSNAEYYSFKAVESSYTGGAHGMSKTTVGTFRNGRRLKLADLGNQQKLTEKWQQAIAKHFKAASFAEYVRRKDVFKPYMTGNFYLDDKGIHFIYNPIEIDCYAAGTIDIFVPWKFDK
;
A
#
# COMPACT_ATOMS: atom_id res chain seq x y z
N MET A 1 -33.15 11.44 7.83
CA MET A 1 -31.93 10.92 8.52
C MET A 1 -31.72 9.50 8.05
N GLU A 2 -31.05 9.33 6.93
CA GLU A 2 -30.73 8.02 6.39
C GLU A 2 -29.37 7.57 6.89
N LYS A 3 -29.36 6.43 7.57
CA LYS A 3 -28.15 5.81 8.10
C LYS A 3 -27.47 5.10 6.93
N TYR A 4 -26.37 5.66 6.46
CA TYR A 4 -25.50 4.98 5.52
C TYR A 4 -24.76 3.84 6.23
N PHE A 5 -25.15 2.61 5.90
CA PHE A 5 -24.40 1.42 6.29
C PHE A 5 -23.16 1.32 5.40
N VAL A 6 -22.00 1.53 6.00
CA VAL A 6 -20.72 1.17 5.37
C VAL A 6 -20.61 -0.35 5.39
N PHE A 7 -20.91 -1.00 4.30
CA PHE A 7 -20.55 -2.40 4.11
C PHE A 7 -19.05 -2.48 3.87
N ALA A 8 -18.27 -2.71 4.93
CA ALA A 8 -16.93 -3.22 4.79
C ALA A 8 -17.06 -4.68 4.34
N ALA A 9 -16.81 -4.95 3.06
CA ALA A 9 -16.68 -6.31 2.58
C ALA A 9 -15.43 -6.92 3.23
N ILE A 10 -15.62 -7.67 4.30
CA ILE A 10 -14.58 -8.52 4.89
C ILE A 10 -14.46 -9.70 3.94
N ALA A 11 -13.51 -9.64 3.01
CA ALA A 11 -13.11 -10.81 2.25
C ALA A 11 -12.41 -11.76 3.23
N VAL A 12 -13.12 -12.77 3.70
CA VAL A 12 -12.59 -13.84 4.53
C VAL A 12 -11.56 -14.61 3.71
N LEU A 13 -10.29 -14.47 4.04
CA LEU A 13 -9.24 -15.30 3.47
C LEU A 13 -9.35 -16.72 4.10
N PRO A 14 -9.35 -17.78 3.29
CA PRO A 14 -9.60 -19.15 3.77
C PRO A 14 -8.48 -19.79 4.60
N SER A 15 -7.49 -19.04 5.09
CA SER A 15 -6.36 -19.58 5.86
C SER A 15 -5.98 -18.82 7.13
N LEU A 16 -6.74 -17.79 7.50
CA LEU A 16 -6.58 -17.17 8.81
C LEU A 16 -7.60 -17.81 9.75
N GLY A 17 -7.13 -18.41 10.83
CA GLY A 17 -8.00 -18.84 11.92
C GLY A 17 -8.97 -17.71 12.29
N ALA A 18 -10.16 -18.06 12.75
CA ALA A 18 -11.25 -17.14 13.02
C ALA A 18 -10.73 -15.81 13.61
N VAL A 19 -10.86 -14.74 12.85
CA VAL A 19 -10.52 -13.39 13.33
C VAL A 19 -11.52 -13.07 14.42
N ASP A 20 -11.04 -12.92 15.66
CA ASP A 20 -11.88 -12.48 16.77
C ASP A 20 -12.43 -11.08 16.44
N GLU A 21 -13.73 -11.00 16.19
CA GLU A 21 -14.43 -9.74 15.88
C GLU A 21 -14.29 -8.69 17.00
N ASN A 22 -13.95 -9.11 18.21
CA ASN A 22 -13.68 -8.26 19.35
C ASN A 22 -12.22 -7.85 19.49
N SER A 23 -11.34 -8.33 18.59
CA SER A 23 -9.93 -7.98 18.62
C SER A 23 -9.75 -6.45 18.64
N PRO A 24 -8.98 -5.92 19.61
CA PRO A 24 -8.63 -4.49 19.62
C PRO A 24 -7.99 -4.06 18.31
N MET A 25 -7.23 -4.93 17.68
CA MET A 25 -6.55 -4.74 16.42
C MET A 25 -7.54 -4.54 15.26
N LEU A 26 -8.62 -5.33 15.20
CA LEU A 26 -9.65 -5.17 14.18
C LEU A 26 -10.44 -3.88 14.37
N LYS A 27 -10.78 -3.52 15.62
CA LYS A 27 -11.46 -2.27 15.95
C LYS A 27 -10.63 -1.06 15.54
N GLU A 28 -9.34 -1.09 15.80
CA GLU A 28 -8.43 -0.03 15.40
C GLU A 28 -8.26 0.06 13.88
N PHE A 29 -8.15 -1.07 13.20
CA PHE A 29 -8.16 -1.10 11.73
C PHE A 29 -9.42 -0.46 11.17
N LEU A 30 -10.59 -0.80 11.70
CA LEU A 30 -11.87 -0.22 11.27
C LEU A 30 -11.95 1.28 11.58
N GLN A 31 -11.44 1.74 12.73
CA GLN A 31 -11.35 3.16 13.05
C GLN A 31 -10.41 3.90 12.10
N THR A 32 -9.25 3.32 11.80
CA THR A 32 -8.28 3.90 10.86
C THR A 32 -8.84 3.92 9.45
N ALA A 33 -9.54 2.86 9.02
CA ALA A 33 -10.23 2.83 7.73
C ALA A 33 -11.35 3.90 7.65
N ALA A 34 -12.02 4.18 8.76
CA ALA A 34 -13.05 5.24 8.85
C ALA A 34 -12.45 6.67 8.80
N THR A 35 -11.17 6.85 9.13
CA THR A 35 -10.48 8.15 9.04
C THR A 35 -9.92 8.44 7.64
N PHE A 36 -9.85 7.45 6.75
CA PHE A 36 -9.65 7.76 5.35
C PHE A 36 -10.85 8.57 4.87
N PRO A 37 -10.64 9.70 4.16
CA PRO A 37 -11.74 10.55 3.76
C PRO A 37 -12.82 9.68 3.11
N ALA A 38 -14.00 9.71 3.70
CA ALA A 38 -15.18 9.14 3.08
C ALA A 38 -15.19 9.63 1.64
N ASP A 39 -15.48 8.74 0.72
CA ASP A 39 -15.66 9.11 -0.67
C ASP A 39 -16.70 10.24 -0.68
N ASN A 40 -16.22 11.47 -0.68
CA ASN A 40 -17.00 12.60 -1.10
C ASN A 40 -17.13 12.42 -2.62
N SER A 41 -17.93 11.43 -3.03
CA SER A 41 -18.59 11.50 -4.31
C SER A 41 -19.50 12.72 -4.25
N ALA A 42 -18.87 13.90 -4.24
CA ALA A 42 -19.56 15.12 -4.57
C ALA A 42 -20.29 14.76 -5.86
N GLU A 43 -21.57 14.90 -5.84
CA GLU A 43 -22.48 14.74 -6.97
C GLU A 43 -21.98 15.66 -8.08
N LEU A 44 -20.98 15.17 -8.80
CA LEU A 44 -20.39 15.90 -9.91
C LEU A 44 -21.43 15.88 -11.00
N VAL A 45 -21.83 17.08 -11.37
CA VAL A 45 -22.77 17.40 -12.44
C VAL A 45 -22.60 16.39 -13.57
N ARG A 46 -23.55 15.46 -13.67
CA ARG A 46 -23.60 14.43 -14.69
C ARG A 46 -23.80 15.09 -16.05
N THR A 47 -22.72 15.35 -16.75
CA THR A 47 -22.82 15.47 -18.18
C THR A 47 -23.10 14.06 -18.74
N PRO A 48 -24.11 13.85 -19.60
CA PRO A 48 -24.56 12.53 -20.02
C PRO A 48 -23.53 11.65 -20.74
N MET A 49 -22.32 12.14 -20.98
CA MET A 49 -21.29 11.46 -21.77
C MET A 49 -20.09 10.94 -20.95
N LEU A 50 -19.98 11.21 -19.66
CA LEU A 50 -18.84 10.77 -18.84
C LEU A 50 -19.34 9.94 -17.67
N LYS A 51 -19.17 8.64 -17.74
CA LYS A 51 -19.42 7.73 -16.63
C LYS A 51 -18.20 7.76 -15.71
N TRP A 52 -18.33 8.38 -14.56
CA TRP A 52 -17.31 8.40 -13.53
C TRP A 52 -17.52 7.20 -12.61
N GLU A 53 -16.48 6.46 -12.39
CA GLU A 53 -16.49 5.30 -11.52
C GLU A 53 -15.36 5.43 -10.52
N SER A 54 -15.64 5.19 -9.24
CA SER A 54 -14.62 5.03 -8.22
C SER A 54 -14.85 3.76 -7.45
N HIS A 55 -13.78 3.08 -7.11
CA HIS A 55 -13.80 1.85 -6.33
C HIS A 55 -12.72 1.92 -5.27
N ARG A 56 -13.04 1.48 -4.05
CA ARG A 56 -12.09 1.40 -2.95
C ARG A 56 -12.22 0.05 -2.26
N GLU A 57 -11.10 -0.63 -2.12
CA GLU A 57 -11.00 -1.93 -1.46
C GLU A 57 -9.99 -1.85 -0.32
N TYR A 58 -10.32 -2.44 0.83
CA TYR A 58 -9.44 -2.56 1.98
C TYR A 58 -9.33 -4.02 2.38
N ARG A 59 -8.10 -4.47 2.71
CA ARG A 59 -7.89 -5.81 3.25
C ARG A 59 -6.67 -5.87 4.15
N ILE A 60 -6.73 -6.75 5.16
CA ILE A 60 -5.55 -7.18 5.90
C ILE A 60 -4.82 -8.20 5.03
N ILE A 61 -3.54 -7.96 4.77
CA ILE A 61 -2.69 -8.80 3.90
C ILE A 61 -1.72 -9.66 4.67
N PHE A 62 -1.45 -9.30 5.93
CA PHE A 62 -0.65 -10.09 6.85
C PHE A 62 -1.03 -9.76 8.29
N SER A 63 -0.99 -10.75 9.19
CA SER A 63 -1.19 -10.55 10.63
C SER A 63 -0.48 -11.63 11.42
N ASN A 64 0.12 -11.25 12.55
CA ASN A 64 0.65 -12.15 13.57
C ASN A 64 0.37 -11.59 14.98
N ALA A 65 0.98 -12.14 16.04
CA ALA A 65 0.76 -11.71 17.41
C ALA A 65 1.26 -10.29 17.72
N GLU A 66 2.19 -9.74 16.92
CA GLU A 66 2.86 -8.47 17.18
C GLU A 66 2.36 -7.33 16.30
N TYR A 67 2.03 -7.62 15.04
CA TYR A 67 1.63 -6.60 14.07
C TYR A 67 0.69 -7.13 12.99
N TYR A 68 -0.01 -6.22 12.35
CA TYR A 68 -0.79 -6.50 11.15
C TYR A 68 -0.47 -5.50 10.04
N SER A 69 -0.58 -5.97 8.81
CA SER A 69 -0.37 -5.17 7.60
C SER A 69 -1.64 -5.10 6.78
N PHE A 70 -1.94 -3.91 6.28
CA PHE A 70 -3.11 -3.66 5.46
C PHE A 70 -2.73 -3.17 4.06
N LYS A 71 -3.64 -3.36 3.13
CA LYS A 71 -3.61 -2.80 1.80
C LYS A 71 -4.95 -2.14 1.49
N ALA A 72 -4.91 -0.89 1.02
CA ALA A 72 -6.03 -0.18 0.45
C ALA A 72 -5.75 0.06 -1.04
N VAL A 73 -6.70 -0.22 -1.91
CA VAL A 73 -6.62 0.09 -3.34
C VAL A 73 -7.77 1.03 -3.67
N GLU A 74 -7.43 2.18 -4.20
CA GLU A 74 -8.37 3.15 -4.72
C GLU A 74 -8.21 3.20 -6.23
N SER A 75 -9.29 3.05 -6.97
CA SER A 75 -9.29 3.21 -8.42
C SER A 75 -10.39 4.16 -8.83
N SER A 76 -10.12 5.00 -9.81
CA SER A 76 -11.09 5.93 -10.36
C SER A 76 -10.96 6.03 -11.87
N TYR A 77 -12.09 6.17 -12.54
CA TYR A 77 -12.15 6.47 -13.95
C TYR A 77 -13.02 7.70 -14.16
N THR A 78 -12.41 8.74 -14.68
CA THR A 78 -13.06 10.04 -14.91
C THR A 78 -13.21 10.36 -16.39
N GLY A 79 -13.08 9.34 -17.24
CA GLY A 79 -13.05 9.50 -18.70
C GLY A 79 -11.61 9.58 -19.23
N GLY A 80 -11.45 9.36 -20.53
CA GLY A 80 -10.15 9.34 -21.19
C GLY A 80 -9.58 7.93 -21.41
N ALA A 81 -8.30 7.84 -21.77
CA ALA A 81 -7.67 6.57 -22.17
C ALA A 81 -7.38 5.64 -20.99
N HIS A 82 -7.25 6.16 -19.77
CA HIS A 82 -6.83 5.40 -18.58
C HIS A 82 -7.58 5.84 -17.34
N GLY A 83 -7.92 4.87 -16.48
CA GLY A 83 -8.27 5.13 -15.08
C GLY A 83 -7.02 5.41 -14.25
N MET A 84 -7.22 5.91 -13.04
CA MET A 84 -6.15 6.07 -12.05
C MET A 84 -6.31 5.01 -10.96
N SER A 85 -5.17 4.47 -10.48
CA SER A 85 -5.17 3.56 -9.35
C SER A 85 -4.09 3.97 -8.36
N LYS A 86 -4.43 3.93 -7.08
CA LYS A 86 -3.52 4.20 -5.97
C LYS A 86 -3.59 3.07 -4.97
N THR A 87 -2.44 2.51 -4.65
CA THR A 87 -2.29 1.52 -3.59
C THR A 87 -1.62 2.15 -2.37
N THR A 88 -2.30 2.09 -1.24
CA THR A 88 -1.77 2.50 0.06
C THR A 88 -1.60 1.27 0.93
N VAL A 89 -0.44 1.11 1.55
CA VAL A 89 -0.16 0.02 2.48
C VAL A 89 0.42 0.55 3.78
N GLY A 90 0.42 -0.28 4.79
CA GLY A 90 1.06 0.05 6.06
C GLY A 90 1.02 -1.12 7.02
N THR A 91 1.82 -1.03 8.07
CA THR A 91 1.85 -1.99 9.17
C THR A 91 1.60 -1.28 10.47
N PHE A 92 0.78 -1.86 11.32
CA PHE A 92 0.51 -1.39 12.67
C PHE A 92 1.10 -2.37 13.69
N ARG A 93 1.73 -1.80 14.71
CA ARG A 93 2.24 -2.51 15.88
C ARG A 93 1.80 -1.76 17.13
N ASN A 94 1.14 -2.44 18.06
CA ASN A 94 0.63 -1.84 19.30
C ASN A 94 -0.15 -0.54 19.07
N GLY A 95 -1.06 -0.56 18.11
CA GLY A 95 -1.90 0.59 17.83
C GLY A 95 -1.25 1.73 17.05
N ARG A 96 0.01 1.64 16.68
CA ARG A 96 0.74 2.69 15.98
C ARG A 96 1.23 2.21 14.61
N ARG A 97 0.97 3.03 13.59
CA ARG A 97 1.53 2.78 12.25
C ARG A 97 3.05 2.91 12.30
N LEU A 98 3.75 1.90 11.80
CA LEU A 98 5.20 1.90 11.69
C LEU A 98 5.68 2.89 10.63
N LYS A 99 6.78 3.55 10.94
CA LYS A 99 7.54 4.43 10.04
C LYS A 99 8.85 3.75 9.64
N LEU A 100 9.51 4.23 8.61
CA LEU A 100 10.83 3.71 8.19
C LEU A 100 11.84 3.72 9.35
N ALA A 101 11.84 4.75 10.18
CA ALA A 101 12.73 4.85 11.34
C ALA A 101 12.53 3.72 12.37
N ASP A 102 11.37 3.09 12.41
CA ASP A 102 11.06 1.99 13.33
C ASP A 102 11.63 0.64 12.86
N LEU A 103 12.17 0.56 11.64
CA LEU A 103 12.65 -0.67 11.01
C LEU A 103 14.11 -1.04 11.37
N GLY A 104 14.69 -0.38 12.38
CA GLY A 104 16.03 -0.67 12.89
C GLY A 104 17.13 0.00 12.07
N ASN A 105 18.21 -0.72 11.74
CA ASN A 105 19.41 -0.14 11.11
C ASN A 105 19.10 0.44 9.72
N GLN A 106 18.99 1.76 9.65
CA GLN A 106 18.62 2.49 8.44
C GLN A 106 19.66 2.39 7.32
N GLN A 107 20.95 2.33 7.65
CA GLN A 107 22.01 2.16 6.66
C GLN A 107 21.87 0.79 5.98
N LYS A 108 21.78 -0.28 6.76
CA LYS A 108 21.60 -1.65 6.26
C LYS A 108 20.30 -1.78 5.46
N LEU A 109 19.23 -1.14 5.90
CA LEU A 109 17.95 -1.12 5.17
C LEU A 109 18.10 -0.44 3.81
N THR A 110 18.77 0.72 3.77
CA THR A 110 19.02 1.46 2.53
C THR A 110 19.83 0.63 1.54
N GLU A 111 20.92 -0.01 2.00
CA GLU A 111 21.76 -0.87 1.15
C GLU A 111 20.95 -2.03 0.53
N LYS A 112 20.17 -2.71 1.36
CA LYS A 112 19.31 -3.81 0.88
C LYS A 112 18.21 -3.35 -0.07
N TRP A 113 17.60 -2.21 0.20
CA TRP A 113 16.61 -1.61 -0.68
C TRP A 113 17.24 -1.24 -2.04
N GLN A 114 18.43 -0.65 -2.07
CA GLN A 114 19.17 -0.35 -3.29
C GLN A 114 19.46 -1.61 -4.11
N GLN A 115 19.87 -2.69 -3.46
CA GLN A 115 20.08 -3.98 -4.10
C GLN A 115 18.78 -4.54 -4.70
N ALA A 116 17.66 -4.43 -3.96
CA ALA A 116 16.36 -4.89 -4.42
C ALA A 116 15.86 -4.09 -5.64
N ILE A 117 16.04 -2.77 -5.64
CA ILE A 117 15.75 -1.91 -6.80
C ILE A 117 16.59 -2.33 -8.01
N ALA A 118 17.91 -2.45 -7.86
CA ALA A 118 18.79 -2.86 -8.96
C ALA A 118 18.37 -4.22 -9.54
N LYS A 119 18.06 -5.19 -8.67
CA LYS A 119 17.60 -6.51 -9.07
C LYS A 119 16.29 -6.45 -9.85
N HIS A 120 15.31 -5.71 -9.35
CA HIS A 120 13.98 -5.57 -9.98
C HIS A 120 14.10 -5.02 -11.39
N PHE A 121 14.92 -3.99 -11.59
CA PHE A 121 15.14 -3.35 -12.88
C PHE A 121 16.26 -3.97 -13.72
N LYS A 122 16.79 -5.14 -13.33
CA LYS A 122 17.85 -5.86 -14.04
C LYS A 122 19.07 -4.98 -14.31
N ALA A 123 19.45 -4.14 -13.36
CA ALA A 123 20.66 -3.32 -13.39
C ALA A 123 21.79 -4.02 -12.61
N ALA A 124 23.04 -3.87 -13.03
CA ALA A 124 24.19 -4.46 -12.34
C ALA A 124 24.43 -3.81 -10.96
N SER A 125 23.98 -2.57 -10.77
CA SER A 125 24.04 -1.83 -9.50
C SER A 125 22.96 -0.78 -9.40
N PHE A 126 22.72 -0.27 -8.17
CA PHE A 126 21.83 0.86 -7.95
C PHE A 126 22.31 2.13 -8.69
N ALA A 127 23.60 2.39 -8.71
CA ALA A 127 24.18 3.53 -9.43
C ALA A 127 23.92 3.44 -10.94
N GLU A 128 24.00 2.24 -11.51
CA GLU A 128 23.65 2.02 -12.92
C GLU A 128 22.16 2.26 -13.17
N TYR A 129 21.28 1.76 -12.30
CA TYR A 129 19.85 2.02 -12.41
C TYR A 129 19.54 3.53 -12.41
N VAL A 130 20.08 4.26 -11.44
CA VAL A 130 19.89 5.72 -11.33
C VAL A 130 20.38 6.45 -12.58
N ARG A 131 21.52 6.04 -13.15
CA ARG A 131 22.04 6.63 -14.38
C ARG A 131 21.17 6.40 -15.62
N ARG A 132 20.46 5.25 -15.66
CA ARG A 132 19.57 4.91 -16.78
C ARG A 132 18.22 5.63 -16.71
N LYS A 133 17.81 6.09 -15.53
CA LYS A 133 16.50 6.68 -15.26
C LYS A 133 16.63 8.19 -15.03
N ASP A 134 16.58 8.98 -16.12
CA ASP A 134 16.72 10.45 -16.04
C ASP A 134 15.53 11.12 -15.33
N VAL A 135 14.32 10.56 -15.48
CA VAL A 135 13.06 11.17 -15.01
C VAL A 135 12.61 10.60 -13.67
N PHE A 136 12.74 9.28 -13.48
CA PHE A 136 12.24 8.59 -12.31
C PHE A 136 13.36 8.34 -11.30
N LYS A 137 13.53 9.24 -10.35
CA LYS A 137 14.52 9.07 -9.27
C LYS A 137 13.95 8.18 -8.17
N PRO A 138 14.54 7.01 -7.92
CA PRO A 138 14.06 6.14 -6.86
C PRO A 138 14.31 6.75 -5.49
N TYR A 139 13.36 6.56 -4.60
CA TYR A 139 13.44 6.94 -3.20
C TYR A 139 12.83 5.83 -2.34
N MET A 140 13.27 5.68 -1.12
CA MET A 140 12.69 4.72 -0.20
C MET A 140 11.37 5.29 0.33
N THR A 141 10.27 4.75 -0.17
CA THR A 141 8.92 5.25 0.14
C THR A 141 8.48 4.88 1.56
N GLY A 142 7.67 5.76 2.18
CA GLY A 142 6.93 5.44 3.41
C GLY A 142 5.69 4.57 3.17
N ASN A 143 5.37 4.23 1.93
CA ASN A 143 4.29 3.32 1.55
C ASN A 143 4.81 1.88 1.53
N PHE A 144 4.95 1.27 2.70
CA PHE A 144 5.49 -0.07 2.88
C PHE A 144 4.64 -0.90 3.85
N TYR A 145 4.76 -2.22 3.73
CA TYR A 145 4.21 -3.15 4.69
C TYR A 145 5.20 -4.28 5.01
N LEU A 146 4.92 -4.98 6.10
CA LEU A 146 5.70 -6.11 6.59
C LEU A 146 4.92 -7.40 6.43
N ASP A 147 5.65 -8.48 6.13
CA ASP A 147 5.18 -9.85 6.29
C ASP A 147 6.22 -10.67 7.08
N ASP A 148 6.07 -11.99 7.14
CA ASP A 148 7.00 -12.91 7.84
C ASP A 148 8.38 -13.03 7.15
N LYS A 149 8.52 -12.56 5.92
CA LYS A 149 9.73 -12.67 5.10
C LYS A 149 10.51 -11.37 5.00
N GLY A 150 9.84 -10.23 5.16
CA GLY A 150 10.53 -8.96 5.04
C GLY A 150 9.62 -7.74 4.87
N ILE A 151 10.14 -6.78 4.12
CA ILE A 151 9.54 -5.49 3.87
C ILE A 151 9.18 -5.38 2.39
N HIS A 152 7.97 -4.95 2.11
CA HIS A 152 7.47 -4.66 0.77
C HIS A 152 7.29 -3.15 0.61
N PHE A 153 8.03 -2.53 -0.28
CA PHE A 153 7.90 -1.13 -0.64
C PHE A 153 7.02 -1.01 -1.88
N ILE A 154 5.89 -0.33 -1.73
CA ILE A 154 4.90 -0.19 -2.79
C ILE A 154 5.02 1.18 -3.44
N TYR A 155 5.22 1.17 -4.74
CA TYR A 155 5.26 2.36 -5.60
C TYR A 155 4.05 2.37 -6.52
N ASN A 156 3.34 3.46 -6.51
CA ASN A 156 2.22 3.66 -7.41
C ASN A 156 2.71 3.96 -8.84
N PRO A 157 1.82 3.89 -9.86
CA PRO A 157 2.18 4.27 -11.22
C PRO A 157 2.86 5.64 -11.25
N ILE A 158 3.90 5.79 -12.09
CA ILE A 158 4.71 7.00 -12.29
C ILE A 158 5.62 7.43 -11.12
N GLU A 159 5.67 6.70 -10.00
CA GLU A 159 6.58 7.05 -8.89
C GLU A 159 8.04 6.69 -9.19
N ILE A 160 8.30 5.50 -9.73
CA ILE A 160 9.67 5.04 -10.06
C ILE A 160 9.81 4.43 -11.45
N ASP A 161 8.72 4.31 -12.20
CA ASP A 161 8.69 3.90 -13.60
C ASP A 161 7.49 4.51 -14.32
N CYS A 162 7.36 4.28 -15.65
CA CYS A 162 6.26 4.80 -16.46
C CYS A 162 4.89 4.24 -15.99
N TYR A 163 3.82 4.91 -16.40
CA TYR A 163 2.45 4.52 -16.05
C TYR A 163 2.13 3.05 -16.39
N ALA A 164 2.62 2.58 -17.53
CA ALA A 164 2.38 1.22 -18.00
C ALA A 164 2.99 0.12 -17.10
N ALA A 165 3.97 0.47 -16.25
CA ALA A 165 4.54 -0.46 -15.27
C ALA A 165 3.56 -0.79 -14.12
N GLY A 166 2.52 0.04 -13.95
CA GLY A 166 1.53 -0.15 -12.88
C GLY A 166 2.11 0.06 -11.48
N THR A 167 1.51 -0.62 -10.50
CA THR A 167 2.01 -0.63 -9.12
C THR A 167 3.19 -1.59 -9.01
N ILE A 168 4.31 -1.10 -8.50
CA ILE A 168 5.56 -1.87 -8.33
C ILE A 168 5.74 -2.25 -6.87
N ASP A 169 6.03 -3.53 -6.60
CA ASP A 169 6.38 -4.06 -5.29
C ASP A 169 7.88 -4.40 -5.26
N ILE A 170 8.61 -3.70 -4.41
CA ILE A 170 10.04 -3.95 -4.17
C ILE A 170 10.18 -4.68 -2.84
N PHE A 171 10.42 -5.97 -2.92
CA PHE A 171 10.62 -6.82 -1.76
C PHE A 171 12.06 -6.77 -1.24
N VAL A 172 12.22 -6.52 0.05
CA VAL A 172 13.49 -6.51 0.78
C VAL A 172 13.46 -7.58 1.87
N PRO A 173 14.24 -8.68 1.75
CA PRO A 173 14.35 -9.67 2.82
C PRO A 173 14.86 -9.02 4.10
N TRP A 174 14.07 -9.06 5.17
CA TRP A 174 14.38 -8.42 6.45
C TRP A 174 14.02 -9.32 7.62
N LYS A 175 14.94 -9.44 8.56
CA LYS A 175 14.65 -10.07 9.86
C LYS A 175 14.61 -8.97 10.89
N PHE A 176 13.52 -8.91 11.63
CA PHE A 176 13.40 -8.00 12.76
C PHE A 176 14.19 -8.60 13.91
N ASP A 177 15.13 -7.83 14.46
CA ASP A 177 15.79 -8.19 15.70
C ASP A 177 14.72 -8.15 16.79
N LYS A 178 14.59 -9.26 17.54
CA LYS A 178 13.63 -9.42 18.63
C LYS A 178 14.03 -8.59 19.83
#